data_11299d56f1972149020f33fe320e9cfc
#
_entry.id   11299d56f1972149020f33fe320e9cfc
#
_cell.length_a   1.000
_cell.length_b   1.000
_cell.length_c   1.000
_cell.angle_alpha   90.00
_cell.angle_beta   90.00
_cell.angle_gamma   90.00
#
_symmetry.space_group_name_H-M   'P 1'
#
loop_
_entity.id
_entity.type
_entity.pdbx_description
1 polymer ?
#
loop_
_entity_poly.entity_id
_entity_poly.type
_entity_poly.pdbx_seq_one_letter_code
_entity_poly.pdbx_strand_id
1 'polypeptide(L)'
;MSTQNKKRSFFDRITGSIHAIEQDEEENVSVKAHKTEKKNGNGWMEEENEELELTVDVYQTPTDIILQTMIAGVKPDDLELTIARDIITIKGKREENRNIDEENYFIKELYWGNFSRTVLLPQEVEPEEVEATEKHGLLTIRIQKVDKEKRNNIKIKSI
;
A
#
# COMPACT_ATOMS: atom_id res chain seq x y z
N MET A 1 -13.81 49.88 -31.56
CA MET A 1 -13.29 48.49 -31.77
C MET A 1 -12.47 48.15 -30.57
N SER A 2 -13.03 47.36 -29.64
CA SER A 2 -12.39 46.96 -28.40
C SER A 2 -12.05 45.49 -28.47
N THR A 3 -10.78 45.16 -28.56
CA THR A 3 -10.25 43.81 -28.57
C THR A 3 -10.10 43.34 -27.14
N GLN A 4 -11.03 42.51 -26.68
CA GLN A 4 -10.91 41.81 -25.41
C GLN A 4 -9.85 40.68 -25.51
N ASN A 5 -8.77 40.85 -24.75
CA ASN A 5 -7.73 39.87 -24.62
C ASN A 5 -8.13 38.84 -23.55
N LYS A 6 -8.65 37.67 -23.99
CA LYS A 6 -9.10 36.59 -23.14
C LYS A 6 -7.86 35.85 -22.59
N LYS A 7 -7.53 36.07 -21.32
CA LYS A 7 -6.45 35.35 -20.62
C LYS A 7 -6.83 33.86 -20.55
N ARG A 8 -6.03 33.02 -21.19
CA ARG A 8 -6.16 31.55 -21.11
C ARG A 8 -5.77 31.07 -19.71
N SER A 9 -6.60 30.20 -19.14
CA SER A 9 -6.36 29.58 -17.83
C SER A 9 -5.10 28.67 -17.85
N PHE A 10 -4.45 28.56 -16.72
CA PHE A 10 -3.26 27.73 -16.56
C PHE A 10 -3.52 26.25 -16.90
N PHE A 11 -4.76 25.77 -16.67
CA PHE A 11 -5.17 24.41 -16.98
C PHE A 11 -5.26 24.10 -18.47
N ASP A 12 -5.50 25.10 -19.34
CA ASP A 12 -5.53 24.91 -20.81
C ASP A 12 -4.14 24.63 -21.42
N ARG A 13 -3.08 24.76 -20.62
CA ARG A 13 -1.69 24.53 -21.05
C ARG A 13 -1.18 23.13 -20.74
N ILE A 14 -1.84 22.40 -19.84
CA ILE A 14 -1.36 21.08 -19.35
C ILE A 14 -2.10 19.93 -20.03
N THR A 15 -3.38 20.14 -20.38
CA THR A 15 -4.15 19.18 -21.17
C THR A 15 -4.13 19.61 -22.62
N GLY A 16 -3.31 18.98 -23.45
CA GLY A 16 -3.29 19.17 -24.89
C GLY A 16 -4.68 18.95 -25.46
N SER A 17 -5.30 20.02 -26.01
CA SER A 17 -6.61 19.95 -26.64
C SER A 17 -6.58 19.02 -27.84
N ILE A 18 -7.20 17.86 -27.70
CA ILE A 18 -7.55 17.00 -28.82
C ILE A 18 -8.78 17.61 -29.47
N HIS A 19 -8.64 18.13 -30.67
CA HIS A 19 -9.75 18.51 -31.52
C HIS A 19 -10.53 17.23 -31.88
N ALA A 20 -11.72 17.05 -31.30
CA ALA A 20 -12.70 16.10 -31.80
C ALA A 20 -13.39 16.70 -33.03
N ILE A 21 -13.31 15.96 -34.12
CA ILE A 21 -14.06 16.24 -35.37
C ILE A 21 -15.53 15.91 -35.11
N GLU A 22 -16.39 16.91 -35.28
CA GLU A 22 -17.85 16.72 -35.34
C GLU A 22 -18.22 15.89 -36.57
N GLN A 23 -18.89 14.77 -36.34
CA GLN A 23 -19.85 14.22 -37.32
C GLN A 23 -21.10 13.80 -36.56
N ASP A 24 -22.20 14.38 -37.01
CA ASP A 24 -23.57 14.13 -36.59
C ASP A 24 -23.95 12.66 -36.79
N GLU A 25 -24.58 12.07 -35.76
CA GLU A 25 -25.70 11.14 -35.94
C GLU A 25 -26.47 11.04 -34.62
N GLU A 26 -27.76 11.41 -34.71
CA GLU A 26 -28.74 11.33 -33.63
C GLU A 26 -29.07 9.87 -33.33
N GLU A 27 -28.84 9.41 -32.13
CA GLU A 27 -29.59 8.30 -31.52
C GLU A 27 -29.96 8.60 -30.07
N ASN A 28 -31.27 8.76 -29.87
CA ASN A 28 -31.94 8.90 -28.59
C ASN A 28 -31.72 7.67 -27.70
N VAL A 29 -30.87 7.76 -26.68
CA VAL A 29 -30.87 6.81 -25.56
C VAL A 29 -31.22 7.55 -24.27
N SER A 30 -32.50 7.40 -23.90
CA SER A 30 -33.06 7.82 -22.63
C SER A 30 -32.36 7.12 -21.47
N VAL A 31 -31.40 7.79 -20.82
CA VAL A 31 -30.83 7.33 -19.55
C VAL A 31 -31.73 7.79 -18.41
N LYS A 32 -32.54 6.87 -17.88
CA LYS A 32 -33.31 7.08 -16.65
C LYS A 32 -32.36 7.35 -15.49
N ALA A 33 -32.34 8.59 -15.04
CA ALA A 33 -31.73 8.97 -13.77
C ALA A 33 -32.45 8.23 -12.63
N HIS A 34 -31.77 7.29 -12.01
CA HIS A 34 -32.21 6.71 -10.74
C HIS A 34 -32.02 7.77 -9.64
N LYS A 35 -33.13 8.31 -9.22
CA LYS A 35 -33.26 9.19 -8.07
C LYS A 35 -33.15 8.29 -6.83
N THR A 36 -31.98 8.19 -6.24
CA THR A 36 -31.81 7.53 -4.95
C THR A 36 -32.39 8.42 -3.86
N GLU A 37 -33.49 7.97 -3.31
CA GLU A 37 -34.12 8.55 -2.10
C GLU A 37 -33.16 8.42 -0.92
N LYS A 38 -32.91 9.54 -0.26
CA LYS A 38 -32.24 9.59 1.05
C LYS A 38 -33.12 8.87 2.06
N LYS A 39 -32.81 7.62 2.37
CA LYS A 39 -33.27 6.98 3.60
C LYS A 39 -32.39 7.45 4.77
N ASN A 40 -32.99 8.26 5.65
CA ASN A 40 -32.49 8.46 7.01
C ASN A 40 -32.46 7.09 7.72
N GLY A 41 -31.27 6.53 7.88
CA GLY A 41 -31.00 5.42 8.73
C GLY A 41 -29.72 5.75 9.49
N ASN A 42 -29.80 5.79 10.82
CA ASN A 42 -28.64 5.74 11.73
C ASN A 42 -27.84 4.47 11.43
N GLY A 43 -27.08 4.48 10.37
CA GLY A 43 -26.02 3.53 10.13
C GLY A 43 -24.79 4.07 10.84
N TRP A 44 -24.29 3.31 11.76
CA TRP A 44 -22.93 3.42 12.25
C TRP A 44 -22.05 3.40 10.99
N MET A 45 -21.56 4.57 10.59
CA MET A 45 -20.42 4.61 9.67
C MET A 45 -19.26 4.02 10.48
N GLU A 46 -18.98 2.74 10.27
CA GLU A 46 -17.62 2.27 10.40
C GLU A 46 -16.83 3.18 9.47
N GLU A 47 -16.05 4.10 10.05
CA GLU A 47 -14.94 4.70 9.32
C GLU A 47 -14.12 3.49 8.87
N GLU A 48 -14.23 3.12 7.59
CA GLU A 48 -13.24 2.27 6.95
C GLU A 48 -11.92 3.03 7.17
N ASN A 49 -11.19 2.60 8.20
CA ASN A 49 -9.81 3.03 8.39
C ASN A 49 -9.09 2.61 7.12
N GLU A 50 -8.92 3.53 6.18
CA GLU A 50 -8.15 3.31 4.97
C GLU A 50 -6.73 2.94 5.42
N GLU A 51 -6.44 1.63 5.48
CA GLU A 51 -5.10 1.15 5.72
C GLU A 51 -4.23 1.48 4.51
N LEU A 52 -3.14 2.20 4.73
CA LEU A 52 -2.16 2.44 3.68
C LEU A 52 -1.49 1.13 3.28
N GLU A 53 -1.43 0.86 1.99
CA GLU A 53 -0.63 -0.25 1.48
C GLU A 53 0.87 0.09 1.57
N LEU A 54 1.60 -0.62 2.44
CA LEU A 54 3.03 -0.41 2.65
C LEU A 54 3.83 -0.84 1.41
N THR A 55 4.67 0.04 0.89
CA THR A 55 5.55 -0.27 -0.23
C THR A 55 6.74 -1.12 0.21
N VAL A 56 7.07 -2.15 -0.56
CA VAL A 56 8.13 -3.10 -0.23
C VAL A 56 9.00 -3.42 -1.45
N ASP A 57 10.28 -3.67 -1.21
CA ASP A 57 11.19 -4.32 -2.15
C ASP A 57 11.42 -5.75 -1.70
N VAL A 58 11.30 -6.71 -2.63
CA VAL A 58 11.57 -8.12 -2.37
C VAL A 58 12.59 -8.63 -3.38
N TYR A 59 13.67 -9.18 -2.89
CA TYR A 59 14.72 -9.78 -3.70
C TYR A 59 15.29 -11.03 -3.03
N GLN A 60 16.12 -11.76 -3.73
CA GLN A 60 16.69 -13.01 -3.24
C GLN A 60 18.21 -13.07 -3.37
N THR A 61 18.81 -13.83 -2.47
CA THR A 61 20.18 -14.36 -2.57
C THR A 61 20.12 -15.86 -2.92
N PRO A 62 21.24 -16.55 -3.06
CA PRO A 62 21.24 -18.01 -3.21
C PRO A 62 20.50 -18.74 -2.08
N THR A 63 20.59 -18.25 -0.83
CA THR A 63 20.09 -18.91 0.38
C THR A 63 18.87 -18.26 1.00
N ASP A 64 18.63 -16.97 0.74
CA ASP A 64 17.64 -16.19 1.46
C ASP A 64 16.71 -15.41 0.53
N ILE A 65 15.52 -15.10 1.02
CA ILE A 65 14.64 -14.04 0.52
C ILE A 65 14.80 -12.85 1.45
N ILE A 66 14.94 -11.66 0.87
CA ILE A 66 15.10 -10.41 1.61
C ILE A 66 13.95 -9.49 1.23
N LEU A 67 13.25 -8.97 2.24
CA LEU A 67 12.23 -7.96 2.09
C LEU A 67 12.69 -6.69 2.80
N GLN A 68 12.55 -5.55 2.13
CA GLN A 68 12.88 -4.23 2.68
C GLN A 68 11.70 -3.28 2.57
N THR A 69 11.49 -2.47 3.59
CA THR A 69 10.44 -1.45 3.58
C THR A 69 10.78 -0.27 4.51
N MET A 70 10.24 0.90 4.18
CA MET A 70 10.41 2.12 4.96
C MET A 70 9.35 2.20 6.06
N ILE A 71 9.79 2.14 7.33
CA ILE A 71 8.93 2.23 8.52
C ILE A 71 9.31 3.42 9.43
N ALA A 72 9.95 4.43 8.85
CA ALA A 72 10.32 5.63 9.62
C ALA A 72 9.10 6.23 10.36
N GLY A 73 9.30 6.59 11.63
CA GLY A 73 8.25 7.13 12.50
C GLY A 73 7.30 6.09 13.11
N VAL A 74 7.59 4.79 12.95
CA VAL A 74 6.87 3.69 13.60
C VAL A 74 7.67 3.20 14.81
N LYS A 75 6.99 2.99 15.94
CA LYS A 75 7.64 2.36 17.11
C LYS A 75 7.71 0.85 16.89
N PRO A 76 8.74 0.17 17.39
CA PRO A 76 8.83 -1.29 17.29
C PRO A 76 7.60 -2.02 17.87
N ASP A 77 7.00 -1.50 18.93
CA ASP A 77 5.82 -2.08 19.59
C ASP A 77 4.53 -1.91 18.75
N ASP A 78 4.53 -0.98 17.80
CA ASP A 78 3.42 -0.71 16.88
C ASP A 78 3.59 -1.45 15.53
N LEU A 79 4.55 -2.39 15.45
CA LEU A 79 4.85 -3.19 14.27
C LEU A 79 4.59 -4.66 14.55
N GLU A 80 3.78 -5.30 13.71
CA GLU A 80 3.49 -6.73 13.74
C GLU A 80 4.00 -7.39 12.45
N LEU A 81 4.72 -8.49 12.61
CA LEU A 81 5.25 -9.29 11.52
C LEU A 81 4.76 -10.72 11.65
N THR A 82 4.01 -11.20 10.67
CA THR A 82 3.53 -12.58 10.58
C THR A 82 4.12 -13.26 9.35
N ILE A 83 4.73 -14.42 9.54
CA ILE A 83 5.38 -15.18 8.47
C ILE A 83 4.84 -16.61 8.44
N ALA A 84 4.42 -17.03 7.26
CA ALA A 84 4.12 -18.42 6.94
C ALA A 84 5.12 -18.91 5.86
N ARG A 85 4.96 -20.14 5.38
CA ARG A 85 5.91 -20.74 4.43
C ARG A 85 6.03 -20.01 3.10
N ASP A 86 4.95 -19.37 2.66
CA ASP A 86 4.84 -18.73 1.34
C ASP A 86 4.28 -17.30 1.40
N ILE A 87 3.97 -16.80 2.60
CA ILE A 87 3.36 -15.49 2.80
C ILE A 87 4.03 -14.77 3.97
N ILE A 88 4.26 -13.48 3.79
CA ILE A 88 4.65 -12.55 4.84
C ILE A 88 3.65 -11.42 4.92
N THR A 89 3.20 -11.09 6.13
CA THR A 89 2.32 -9.96 6.41
C THR A 89 2.99 -9.01 7.39
N ILE A 90 3.05 -7.74 7.02
CA ILE A 90 3.57 -6.64 7.84
C ILE A 90 2.38 -5.73 8.13
N LYS A 91 2.14 -5.45 9.41
CA LYS A 91 1.14 -4.48 9.86
C LYS A 91 1.77 -3.52 10.82
N GLY A 92 1.29 -2.31 10.84
CA GLY A 92 1.76 -1.33 11.80
C GLY A 92 0.93 -0.08 11.83
N LYS A 93 1.28 0.80 12.77
CA LYS A 93 0.63 2.09 12.93
C LYS A 93 1.69 3.18 13.06
N ARG A 94 1.52 4.26 12.29
CA ARG A 94 2.32 5.47 12.45
C ARG A 94 1.49 6.51 13.19
N GLU A 95 1.88 6.83 14.42
CA GLU A 95 1.17 7.77 15.28
C GLU A 95 1.69 9.20 15.12
N GLU A 96 0.76 10.13 14.96
CA GLU A 96 1.08 11.55 15.05
C GLU A 96 1.10 11.96 16.53
N ASN A 97 2.26 12.32 17.05
CA ASN A 97 2.43 12.71 18.46
C ASN A 97 2.11 14.20 18.70
N ARG A 98 1.59 14.94 17.70
CA ARG A 98 1.27 16.36 17.77
C ARG A 98 -0.21 16.55 17.55
N ASN A 99 -0.84 17.34 18.41
CA ASN A 99 -2.21 17.79 18.22
C ASN A 99 -2.16 19.23 17.65
N ILE A 100 -2.25 19.32 16.32
CA ILE A 100 -2.25 20.59 15.58
C ILE A 100 -3.60 20.70 14.89
N ASP A 101 -4.30 21.80 15.10
CA ASP A 101 -5.57 22.05 14.43
C ASP A 101 -5.38 22.13 12.92
N GLU A 102 -6.31 21.59 12.16
CA GLU A 102 -6.22 21.45 10.70
C GLU A 102 -5.98 22.81 10.00
N GLU A 103 -6.58 23.88 10.51
CA GLU A 103 -6.43 25.25 9.99
C GLU A 103 -5.01 25.83 10.13
N ASN A 104 -4.15 25.21 10.96
CA ASN A 104 -2.77 25.63 11.18
C ASN A 104 -1.76 24.94 10.25
N TYR A 105 -2.20 24.00 9.39
CA TYR A 105 -1.35 23.38 8.40
C TYR A 105 -1.28 24.23 7.12
N PHE A 106 -0.10 24.52 6.68
CA PHE A 106 0.14 25.08 5.33
C PHE A 106 0.25 23.94 4.30
N ILE A 107 0.81 22.81 4.69
CA ILE A 107 0.98 21.60 3.89
C ILE A 107 0.87 20.39 4.83
N LYS A 108 0.03 19.39 4.49
CA LYS A 108 -0.16 18.17 5.25
C LYS A 108 -0.16 16.99 4.28
N GLU A 109 1.00 16.39 4.06
CA GLU A 109 1.24 15.32 3.08
C GLU A 109 1.73 14.01 3.74
N LEU A 110 2.10 14.06 5.03
CA LEU A 110 2.54 12.88 5.74
C LEU A 110 1.36 11.98 6.08
N TYR A 111 1.53 10.69 5.87
CA TYR A 111 0.54 9.71 6.27
C TYR A 111 0.74 9.31 7.74
N TRP A 112 -0.33 9.44 8.52
CA TRP A 112 -0.48 8.98 9.88
C TRP A 112 -1.65 8.00 9.95
N GLY A 113 -1.45 6.83 10.53
CA GLY A 113 -2.49 5.81 10.61
C GLY A 113 -1.96 4.40 10.46
N ASN A 114 -2.89 3.48 10.26
CA ASN A 114 -2.59 2.07 10.07
C ASN A 114 -2.07 1.80 8.66
N PHE A 115 -1.15 0.88 8.55
CA PHE A 115 -0.67 0.37 7.27
C PHE A 115 -0.53 -1.14 7.33
N SER A 116 -0.68 -1.78 6.18
CA SER A 116 -0.43 -3.21 6.06
C SER A 116 0.17 -3.57 4.70
N ARG A 117 0.81 -4.71 4.65
CA ARG A 117 1.29 -5.33 3.42
C ARG A 117 1.33 -6.83 3.58
N THR A 118 0.68 -7.53 2.65
CA THR A 118 0.83 -8.97 2.50
C THR A 118 1.57 -9.25 1.20
N VAL A 119 2.63 -10.06 1.29
CA VAL A 119 3.49 -10.43 0.15
C VAL A 119 3.50 -11.93 0.01
N LEU A 120 3.13 -12.43 -1.17
CA LEU A 120 3.33 -13.82 -1.54
C LEU A 120 4.80 -14.01 -1.95
N LEU A 121 5.47 -14.95 -1.30
CA LEU A 121 6.88 -15.22 -1.55
C LEU A 121 7.04 -16.10 -2.81
N PRO A 122 8.12 -15.91 -3.59
CA PRO A 122 8.33 -16.65 -4.84
C PRO A 122 8.63 -18.14 -4.64
N GLN A 123 8.96 -18.51 -3.39
CA GLN A 123 9.23 -19.89 -2.97
C GLN A 123 9.05 -20.06 -1.48
N GLU A 124 8.90 -21.32 -1.03
CA GLU A 124 8.75 -21.66 0.38
C GLU A 124 10.01 -21.28 1.18
N VAL A 125 9.79 -20.81 2.40
CA VAL A 125 10.80 -20.39 3.36
C VAL A 125 10.63 -21.14 4.68
N GLU A 126 11.67 -21.09 5.53
CA GLU A 126 11.61 -21.61 6.90
C GLU A 126 11.16 -20.47 7.85
N PRO A 127 9.90 -20.49 8.35
CA PRO A 127 9.38 -19.41 9.17
C PRO A 127 10.12 -19.25 10.51
N GLU A 128 10.85 -20.28 10.95
CA GLU A 128 11.64 -20.28 12.18
C GLU A 128 13.04 -19.66 11.98
N GLU A 129 13.50 -19.56 10.73
CA GLU A 129 14.81 -19.04 10.36
C GLU A 129 14.69 -17.63 9.77
N VAL A 130 14.15 -16.71 10.58
CA VAL A 130 13.87 -15.32 10.18
C VAL A 130 14.65 -14.35 11.05
N GLU A 131 15.27 -13.38 10.41
CA GLU A 131 15.91 -12.24 11.05
C GLU A 131 15.27 -10.94 10.56
N ALA A 132 14.75 -10.14 11.49
CA ALA A 132 14.19 -8.82 11.19
C ALA A 132 15.02 -7.75 11.91
N THR A 133 15.51 -6.78 11.16
CA THR A 133 16.32 -5.67 11.69
C THR A 133 15.78 -4.35 11.20
N GLU A 134 15.72 -3.36 12.09
CA GLU A 134 15.41 -1.97 11.76
C GLU A 134 16.68 -1.14 11.91
N LYS A 135 16.98 -0.31 10.92
CA LYS A 135 18.05 0.65 10.96
C LYS A 135 17.69 1.93 10.24
N HIS A 136 17.65 3.04 10.95
CA HIS A 136 17.35 4.36 10.42
C HIS A 136 16.01 4.46 9.67
N GLY A 137 14.98 3.77 10.15
CA GLY A 137 13.65 3.72 9.53
C GLY A 137 13.52 2.72 8.38
N LEU A 138 14.57 1.97 8.05
CA LEU A 138 14.53 0.87 7.09
C LEU A 138 14.40 -0.45 7.84
N LEU A 139 13.29 -1.16 7.65
CA LEU A 139 13.09 -2.54 8.06
C LEU A 139 13.66 -3.47 7.01
N THR A 140 14.52 -4.38 7.43
CA THR A 140 15.05 -5.47 6.58
C THR A 140 14.68 -6.80 7.23
N ILE A 141 13.97 -7.63 6.47
CA ILE A 141 13.56 -8.98 6.89
C ILE A 141 14.29 -9.97 5.99
N ARG A 142 15.09 -10.82 6.61
CA ARG A 142 15.86 -11.88 5.96
C ARG A 142 15.24 -13.21 6.35
N ILE A 143 14.88 -14.02 5.36
CA ILE A 143 14.18 -15.29 5.56
C ILE A 143 14.91 -16.37 4.79
N GLN A 144 15.33 -17.42 5.47
CA GLN A 144 16.02 -18.53 4.84
C GLN A 144 15.07 -19.34 3.95
N LYS A 145 15.53 -19.68 2.75
CA LYS A 145 14.79 -20.55 1.83
C LYS A 145 14.81 -22.00 2.33
N VAL A 146 13.72 -22.72 2.10
CA VAL A 146 13.69 -24.17 2.33
C VAL A 146 14.72 -24.84 1.45
N ASP A 147 15.68 -25.52 2.08
CA ASP A 147 16.65 -26.35 1.35
C ASP A 147 16.01 -27.71 0.97
N LYS A 148 15.52 -27.81 -0.28
CA LYS A 148 14.91 -29.04 -0.82
C LYS A 148 15.93 -30.16 -1.04
N GLU A 149 17.21 -29.88 -0.98
CA GLU A 149 18.27 -30.89 -1.16
C GLU A 149 18.80 -31.45 0.18
N LYS A 150 18.35 -30.90 1.30
CA LYS A 150 18.76 -31.34 2.64
C LYS A 150 18.34 -32.77 2.89
N ARG A 151 19.29 -33.71 2.91
CA ARG A 151 19.07 -35.13 3.18
C ARG A 151 19.61 -35.46 4.56
N ASN A 152 18.77 -36.02 5.43
CA ASN A 152 19.18 -36.56 6.71
C ASN A 152 19.45 -38.06 6.60
N ASN A 153 20.71 -38.48 6.77
CA ASN A 153 21.07 -39.89 6.89
C ASN A 153 20.91 -40.35 8.33
N ILE A 154 19.89 -41.17 8.57
CA ILE A 154 19.62 -41.75 9.90
C ILE A 154 20.34 -43.07 10.01
N LYS A 155 21.20 -43.24 11.01
CA LYS A 155 21.81 -44.53 11.38
C LYS A 155 20.81 -45.33 12.21
N ILE A 156 20.45 -46.51 11.73
CA ILE A 156 19.60 -47.44 12.48
C ILE A 156 20.47 -48.12 13.51
N LYS A 157 20.06 -48.05 14.78
CA LYS A 157 20.66 -48.85 15.86
C LYS A 157 19.86 -50.13 16.02
N SER A 158 20.52 -51.31 15.93
CA SER A 158 19.91 -52.58 16.36
C SER A 158 19.97 -52.65 17.88
N ILE A 159 18.91 -53.12 18.52
CA ILE A 159 18.79 -53.39 19.97
C ILE A 159 19.21 -54.82 20.22
#